data_aa6d8f2aaa8c032940d00426893e53cc
#
_entry.id   aa6d8f2aaa8c032940d00426893e53cc
#
_cell.length_a   1.000
_cell.length_b   1.000
_cell.length_c   1.000
_cell.angle_alpha   90.00
_cell.angle_beta   90.00
_cell.angle_gamma   90.00
#
_symmetry.space_group_name_H-M   'P 1'
#
loop_
_entity.id
_entity.type
_entity.pdbx_description
1 polymer ?
#
loop_
_entity_poly.entity_id
_entity_poly.type
_entity_poly.pdbx_seq_one_letter_code
_entity_poly.pdbx_strand_id
1 'polypeptide(L)'
;MRRSRLGLVGAAFALAAVVVSACGGPSTGTEVQSHTERQAPDPGMIPATALANSALGADLYQVLAARDGNFVFSPYTVSTGLAMAGAGAGGTTAQQFDVVQHLTPGLDLDLGLNSIAQQLATREGDQSSSTRRGRVSLDLPVSLWGQKDTHVEQPFLDTLSSSFGTGIRLVDFRSDPEASRRAMNTWVRQQTDGTIEELVPRGTVNDITRLVVTDAASVRAPWDVPFDPGGSQPAPFTMLDGHTTNPMTMTAQAPKGLLYAKSDGWEAVGLPYLGRQLEMIVLAPDAGRFADVEQQFDGAELQRVLTLLQPTPLELHLPRFGFTTQTNLADALSQIGASAAFTPGEADFSGITQDESLSISAFPQQAFISADEDGTVAKATQVVSSQDATPTVGLTKVTIDRPFIIMVVDRATDEPLFLGRVTNPAG
;
A
#
# COMPACT_ATOMS: atom_id res chain seq x y z
N MET A 1 54.44 12.46 -48.80
CA MET A 1 53.20 11.98 -49.45
C MET A 1 52.68 10.70 -48.72
N ARG A 2 51.71 10.80 -47.85
CA ARG A 2 50.86 9.68 -47.48
C ARG A 2 49.52 10.30 -46.96
N ARG A 3 48.44 10.05 -47.70
CA ARG A 3 47.10 10.51 -47.42
C ARG A 3 46.47 9.53 -46.43
N SER A 4 46.09 10.01 -45.28
CA SER A 4 45.22 9.27 -44.31
C SER A 4 43.74 9.50 -44.67
N ARG A 5 43.03 8.41 -44.92
CA ARG A 5 41.56 8.39 -45.11
C ARG A 5 40.91 8.37 -43.74
N LEU A 6 40.09 9.36 -43.43
CA LEU A 6 39.10 9.29 -42.33
C LEU A 6 37.98 8.33 -42.75
N GLY A 7 37.82 7.26 -42.03
CA GLY A 7 36.63 6.41 -42.09
C GLY A 7 35.57 6.93 -41.11
N LEU A 8 34.41 7.34 -41.62
CA LEU A 8 33.22 7.53 -40.82
C LEU A 8 32.73 6.14 -40.34
N VAL A 9 32.77 5.92 -39.06
CA VAL A 9 32.07 4.79 -38.43
C VAL A 9 30.69 5.30 -38.02
N GLY A 10 29.67 4.94 -38.78
CA GLY A 10 28.27 5.13 -38.41
C GLY A 10 27.92 4.10 -37.33
N ALA A 11 27.65 4.56 -36.13
CA ALA A 11 27.10 3.74 -35.07
C ALA A 11 25.60 3.53 -35.34
N ALA A 12 25.25 2.35 -35.81
CA ALA A 12 23.85 1.91 -35.85
C ALA A 12 23.48 1.48 -34.44
N PHE A 13 22.63 2.27 -33.77
CA PHE A 13 21.98 1.85 -32.54
C PHE A 13 20.95 0.76 -32.88
N ALA A 14 21.27 -0.48 -32.54
CA ALA A 14 20.33 -1.59 -32.60
C ALA A 14 19.46 -1.53 -31.32
N LEU A 15 18.18 -1.20 -31.47
CA LEU A 15 17.17 -1.42 -30.47
C LEU A 15 17.07 -2.95 -30.25
N ALA A 16 17.56 -3.45 -29.13
CA ALA A 16 17.35 -4.81 -28.70
C ALA A 16 16.25 -4.81 -27.62
N ALA A 17 14.99 -4.97 -28.03
CA ALA A 17 13.93 -5.35 -27.14
C ALA A 17 14.16 -6.80 -26.69
N VAL A 18 14.46 -7.01 -25.42
CA VAL A 18 14.55 -8.37 -24.86
C VAL A 18 13.13 -8.85 -24.57
N VAL A 19 12.60 -9.68 -25.48
CA VAL A 19 11.39 -10.45 -25.24
C VAL A 19 11.79 -11.65 -24.38
N VAL A 20 11.49 -11.62 -23.09
CA VAL A 20 11.59 -12.79 -22.24
C VAL A 20 10.39 -13.70 -22.53
N SER A 21 10.58 -14.68 -23.41
CA SER A 21 9.61 -15.77 -23.63
C SER A 21 9.67 -16.74 -22.45
N ALA A 22 8.68 -16.66 -21.56
CA ALA A 22 8.50 -17.64 -20.48
C ALA A 22 7.88 -18.94 -21.05
N CYS A 23 8.49 -20.06 -20.79
CA CYS A 23 7.96 -21.39 -21.09
C CYS A 23 6.64 -21.65 -20.35
N GLY A 24 5.54 -21.84 -21.10
CA GLY A 24 4.40 -22.72 -20.72
C GLY A 24 3.55 -22.40 -19.48
N GLY A 25 3.75 -21.28 -18.79
CA GLY A 25 2.89 -20.84 -17.68
C GLY A 25 1.74 -19.94 -18.14
N PRO A 26 0.71 -19.69 -17.30
CA PRO A 26 -0.33 -18.72 -17.63
C PRO A 26 0.30 -17.35 -17.89
N SER A 27 -0.13 -16.68 -18.98
CA SER A 27 0.44 -15.40 -19.40
C SER A 27 0.20 -14.31 -18.33
N THR A 28 1.24 -13.54 -18.05
CA THR A 28 1.20 -12.33 -17.17
C THR A 28 1.41 -11.04 -17.97
N GLY A 29 1.10 -11.05 -19.28
CA GLY A 29 1.44 -9.98 -20.19
C GLY A 29 2.93 -9.95 -20.57
N THR A 30 3.30 -9.13 -21.54
CA THR A 30 4.69 -8.88 -21.93
C THR A 30 5.16 -7.61 -21.25
N GLU A 31 6.16 -7.69 -20.40
CA GLU A 31 6.77 -6.50 -19.80
C GLU A 31 7.74 -5.84 -20.78
N VAL A 32 7.58 -4.54 -20.96
CA VAL A 32 8.48 -3.68 -21.74
C VAL A 32 9.14 -2.74 -20.75
N GLN A 33 10.46 -2.83 -20.65
CA GLN A 33 11.27 -2.09 -19.68
C GLN A 33 12.52 -1.53 -20.37
N SER A 34 13.00 -0.38 -19.89
CA SER A 34 14.29 0.17 -20.29
C SER A 34 15.46 -0.57 -19.62
N HIS A 35 16.65 -0.40 -20.18
CA HIS A 35 17.90 -0.83 -19.56
C HIS A 35 18.50 0.21 -18.61
N THR A 36 17.80 1.30 -18.36
CA THR A 36 18.24 2.33 -17.42
C THR A 36 18.33 1.73 -16.02
N GLU A 37 19.47 1.91 -15.37
CA GLU A 37 19.69 1.40 -14.00
C GLU A 37 18.81 2.13 -13.01
N ARG A 38 18.37 1.41 -11.99
CA ARG A 38 17.60 1.97 -10.88
C ARG A 38 18.44 3.01 -10.11
N GLN A 39 17.85 4.16 -9.84
CA GLN A 39 18.51 5.23 -9.09
C GLN A 39 18.87 4.78 -7.67
N ALA A 40 20.00 5.28 -7.18
CA ALA A 40 20.33 5.13 -5.77
C ALA A 40 19.29 5.86 -4.89
N PRO A 41 18.98 5.34 -3.71
CA PRO A 41 18.03 6.01 -2.81
C PRO A 41 18.60 7.35 -2.31
N ASP A 42 17.72 8.34 -2.16
CA ASP A 42 18.00 9.59 -1.46
C ASP A 42 17.16 9.65 -0.16
N PRO A 43 17.74 9.32 0.99
CA PRO A 43 17.01 9.39 2.26
C PRO A 43 16.48 10.79 2.61
N GLY A 44 17.02 11.85 2.00
CA GLY A 44 16.57 13.21 2.21
C GLY A 44 15.15 13.47 1.66
N MET A 45 14.70 12.71 0.67
CA MET A 45 13.36 12.82 0.10
C MET A 45 12.29 12.08 0.90
N ILE A 46 12.66 11.11 1.74
CA ILE A 46 11.73 10.23 2.46
C ILE A 46 10.73 11.01 3.33
N PRO A 47 11.13 11.93 4.22
CA PRO A 47 10.17 12.57 5.13
C PRO A 47 9.08 13.37 4.40
N ALA A 48 9.44 14.09 3.34
CA ALA A 48 8.49 14.87 2.56
C ALA A 48 7.54 13.96 1.75
N THR A 49 8.05 12.84 1.23
CA THR A 49 7.25 11.84 0.52
C THR A 49 6.26 11.15 1.46
N ALA A 50 6.69 10.71 2.65
CA ALA A 50 5.81 10.09 3.64
C ALA A 50 4.69 11.06 4.12
N LEU A 51 5.02 12.36 4.25
CA LEU A 51 4.03 13.38 4.58
C LEU A 51 3.01 13.57 3.43
N ALA A 52 3.47 13.62 2.18
CA ALA A 52 2.61 13.71 1.00
C ALA A 52 1.68 12.48 0.90
N ASN A 53 2.22 11.26 1.09
CA ASN A 53 1.45 10.03 1.09
C ASN A 53 0.46 9.95 2.27
N SER A 54 0.80 10.53 3.43
CA SER A 54 -0.13 10.65 4.56
C SER A 54 -1.31 11.56 4.22
N ALA A 55 -1.07 12.67 3.52
CA ALA A 55 -2.10 13.59 3.09
C ALA A 55 -3.01 12.98 2.01
N LEU A 56 -2.43 12.39 0.96
CA LEU A 56 -3.20 11.61 -0.04
C LEU A 56 -4.03 10.49 0.61
N GLY A 57 -3.42 9.77 1.57
CA GLY A 57 -4.11 8.72 2.30
C GLY A 57 -5.30 9.24 3.08
N ALA A 58 -5.17 10.37 3.75
CA ALA A 58 -6.26 10.99 4.50
C ALA A 58 -7.39 11.47 3.57
N ASP A 59 -7.07 12.10 2.43
CA ASP A 59 -8.07 12.54 1.45
C ASP A 59 -8.87 11.35 0.90
N LEU A 60 -8.19 10.27 0.52
CA LEU A 60 -8.85 9.04 0.07
C LEU A 60 -9.65 8.38 1.18
N TYR A 61 -9.14 8.39 2.41
CA TYR A 61 -9.86 7.86 3.57
C TYR A 61 -11.22 8.53 3.72
N GLN A 62 -11.30 9.88 3.64
CA GLN A 62 -12.56 10.63 3.75
C GLN A 62 -13.57 10.22 2.67
N VAL A 63 -13.12 10.01 1.44
CA VAL A 63 -14.01 9.55 0.34
C VAL A 63 -14.49 8.12 0.58
N LEU A 64 -13.60 7.22 1.01
CA LEU A 64 -13.94 5.82 1.26
C LEU A 64 -14.83 5.66 2.50
N ALA A 65 -14.62 6.49 3.53
CA ALA A 65 -15.41 6.52 4.76
C ALA A 65 -16.88 6.93 4.55
N ALA A 66 -17.23 7.53 3.42
CA ALA A 66 -18.62 7.81 3.06
C ALA A 66 -19.47 6.54 2.85
N ARG A 67 -18.84 5.36 2.70
CA ARG A 67 -19.52 4.06 2.63
C ARG A 67 -19.52 3.41 4.01
N ASP A 68 -20.59 2.72 4.36
CA ASP A 68 -20.66 1.99 5.61
C ASP A 68 -19.71 0.78 5.65
N GLY A 69 -19.34 0.35 6.85
CA GLY A 69 -18.60 -0.88 7.09
C GLY A 69 -17.09 -0.71 7.23
N ASN A 70 -16.40 -1.85 7.31
CA ASN A 70 -14.96 -1.91 7.36
C ASN A 70 -14.36 -1.61 5.99
N PHE A 71 -13.22 -0.94 5.98
CA PHE A 71 -12.38 -0.85 4.79
C PHE A 71 -10.92 -0.70 5.15
N VAL A 72 -10.05 -1.09 4.23
CA VAL A 72 -8.61 -0.87 4.26
C VAL A 72 -8.11 -0.63 2.85
N PHE A 73 -7.12 0.23 2.71
CA PHE A 73 -6.40 0.48 1.46
C PHE A 73 -4.94 0.82 1.76
N SER A 74 -4.11 0.91 0.73
CA SER A 74 -2.70 1.27 0.87
C SER A 74 -2.42 2.63 0.24
N PRO A 75 -2.22 3.70 1.03
CA PRO A 75 -1.83 5.00 0.49
C PRO A 75 -0.54 4.94 -0.32
N TYR A 76 0.45 4.19 0.16
CA TYR A 76 1.75 4.02 -0.49
C TYR A 76 1.63 3.44 -1.91
N THR A 77 0.86 2.35 -2.09
CA THR A 77 0.73 1.72 -3.40
C THR A 77 -0.10 2.57 -4.36
N VAL A 78 -1.10 3.32 -3.85
CA VAL A 78 -1.87 4.30 -4.64
C VAL A 78 -0.96 5.41 -5.14
N SER A 79 -0.17 6.02 -4.25
CA SER A 79 0.80 7.06 -4.60
C SER A 79 1.79 6.55 -5.66
N THR A 80 2.31 5.34 -5.47
CA THR A 80 3.22 4.69 -6.44
C THR A 80 2.55 4.52 -7.80
N GLY A 81 1.29 4.04 -7.84
CA GLY A 81 0.55 3.85 -9.10
C GLY A 81 0.26 5.16 -9.83
N LEU A 82 -0.09 6.22 -9.09
CA LEU A 82 -0.27 7.57 -9.64
C LEU A 82 1.05 8.14 -10.16
N ALA A 83 2.16 8.01 -9.43
CA ALA A 83 3.47 8.48 -9.84
C ALA A 83 3.97 7.74 -11.10
N MET A 84 3.81 6.41 -11.17
CA MET A 84 4.13 5.62 -12.37
C MET A 84 3.32 6.08 -13.60
N ALA A 85 2.01 6.35 -13.44
CA ALA A 85 1.19 6.89 -14.53
C ALA A 85 1.57 8.35 -14.84
N GLY A 86 1.88 9.12 -13.79
CA GLY A 86 2.29 10.51 -13.83
C GLY A 86 3.57 10.77 -14.64
N ALA A 87 4.50 9.79 -14.65
CA ALA A 87 5.71 9.84 -15.45
C ALA A 87 5.43 10.03 -16.96
N GLY A 88 4.23 9.68 -17.43
CA GLY A 88 3.79 9.88 -18.81
C GLY A 88 2.67 10.90 -18.97
N ALA A 89 2.27 11.58 -17.88
CA ALA A 89 1.21 12.57 -17.91
C ALA A 89 1.69 13.94 -18.39
N GLY A 90 0.79 14.68 -19.05
CA GLY A 90 1.00 16.05 -19.48
C GLY A 90 -0.16 16.97 -19.07
N GLY A 91 0.02 18.27 -19.33
CA GLY A 91 -1.04 19.27 -19.23
C GLY A 91 -1.81 19.25 -17.90
N THR A 92 -3.13 19.22 -18.00
CA THR A 92 -4.03 19.21 -16.82
C THR A 92 -3.91 17.92 -16.01
N THR A 93 -3.66 16.79 -16.67
CA THR A 93 -3.53 15.49 -15.99
C THR A 93 -2.36 15.51 -15.02
N ALA A 94 -1.18 15.97 -15.46
CA ALA A 94 -0.01 16.12 -14.60
C ALA A 94 -0.27 17.09 -13.44
N GLN A 95 -0.86 18.25 -13.72
CA GLN A 95 -1.19 19.24 -12.67
C GLN A 95 -2.14 18.69 -11.61
N GLN A 96 -3.15 17.90 -12.02
CA GLN A 96 -4.07 17.25 -11.07
C GLN A 96 -3.35 16.20 -10.24
N PHE A 97 -2.44 15.42 -10.82
CA PHE A 97 -1.63 14.47 -10.07
C PHE A 97 -0.73 15.15 -9.04
N ASP A 98 -0.10 16.28 -9.41
CA ASP A 98 0.71 17.07 -8.47
C ASP A 98 -0.12 17.51 -7.26
N VAL A 99 -1.36 17.97 -7.49
CA VAL A 99 -2.27 18.42 -6.43
C VAL A 99 -2.70 17.26 -5.53
N VAL A 100 -3.20 16.15 -6.09
CA VAL A 100 -3.72 15.02 -5.29
C VAL A 100 -2.61 14.26 -4.57
N GLN A 101 -1.39 14.29 -5.07
CA GLN A 101 -0.22 13.72 -4.41
C GLN A 101 0.48 14.71 -3.47
N HIS A 102 -0.14 15.87 -3.22
CA HIS A 102 0.38 16.90 -2.31
C HIS A 102 1.83 17.29 -2.59
N LEU A 103 2.21 17.41 -3.87
CA LEU A 103 3.56 17.81 -4.23
C LEU A 103 3.88 19.22 -3.73
N THR A 104 5.00 19.33 -3.07
CA THR A 104 5.52 20.63 -2.60
C THR A 104 6.77 21.02 -3.39
N PRO A 105 7.08 22.33 -3.48
CA PRO A 105 8.29 22.77 -4.17
C PRO A 105 9.55 22.09 -3.62
N GLY A 106 10.31 21.45 -4.50
CA GLY A 106 11.55 20.74 -4.17
C GLY A 106 11.37 19.26 -3.79
N LEU A 107 10.15 18.75 -3.73
CA LEU A 107 9.90 17.31 -3.59
C LEU A 107 10.03 16.63 -4.96
N ASP A 108 11.00 15.72 -5.07
CA ASP A 108 11.06 14.73 -6.15
C ASP A 108 10.37 13.45 -5.63
N LEU A 109 9.08 13.34 -5.95
CA LEU A 109 8.25 12.24 -5.45
C LEU A 109 8.73 10.87 -5.96
N ASP A 110 9.15 10.80 -7.23
CA ASP A 110 9.62 9.55 -7.82
C ASP A 110 10.89 9.05 -7.12
N LEU A 111 11.83 9.95 -6.83
CA LEU A 111 13.04 9.65 -6.07
C LEU A 111 12.70 9.30 -4.61
N GLY A 112 11.73 9.96 -4.02
CA GLY A 112 11.25 9.67 -2.68
C GLY A 112 10.61 8.28 -2.57
N LEU A 113 9.70 7.94 -3.49
CA LEU A 113 9.07 6.61 -3.57
C LEU A 113 10.10 5.51 -3.87
N ASN A 114 11.08 5.79 -4.77
CA ASN A 114 12.23 4.90 -4.98
C ASN A 114 12.99 4.61 -3.69
N SER A 115 13.24 5.65 -2.90
CA SER A 115 13.99 5.55 -1.65
C SER A 115 13.23 4.76 -0.60
N ILE A 116 11.93 5.01 -0.45
CA ILE A 116 11.03 4.25 0.44
C ILE A 116 10.97 2.78 -0.01
N ALA A 117 10.76 2.51 -1.32
CA ALA A 117 10.70 1.15 -1.84
C ALA A 117 11.95 0.33 -1.52
N GLN A 118 13.15 0.93 -1.68
CA GLN A 118 14.42 0.26 -1.37
C GLN A 118 14.58 0.02 0.14
N GLN A 119 14.07 0.90 0.99
CA GLN A 119 14.04 0.66 2.44
C GLN A 119 13.04 -0.46 2.79
N LEU A 120 11.81 -0.43 2.27
CA LEU A 120 10.79 -1.45 2.53
C LEU A 120 11.26 -2.85 2.13
N ALA A 121 12.01 -2.99 1.06
CA ALA A 121 12.61 -4.26 0.65
C ALA A 121 13.54 -4.86 1.73
N THR A 122 14.08 -4.05 2.65
CA THR A 122 14.90 -4.53 3.77
C THR A 122 14.08 -5.02 4.96
N ARG A 123 12.76 -4.81 4.97
CA ARG A 123 11.85 -5.25 6.05
C ARG A 123 11.46 -6.71 5.91
N GLU A 124 11.54 -7.24 4.70
CA GLU A 124 11.15 -8.60 4.40
C GLU A 124 12.18 -9.63 4.88
N GLY A 125 11.70 -10.84 5.08
CA GLY A 125 12.54 -12.00 5.43
C GLY A 125 12.39 -12.43 6.87
N ASP A 126 13.37 -13.25 7.31
CA ASP A 126 13.37 -13.82 8.66
C ASP A 126 13.77 -12.75 9.68
N GLN A 127 12.88 -12.51 10.63
CA GLN A 127 13.06 -11.56 11.71
C GLN A 127 13.11 -12.29 13.06
N SER A 128 13.77 -11.70 14.05
CA SER A 128 13.86 -12.29 15.37
C SER A 128 13.90 -11.25 16.48
N SER A 129 13.33 -11.61 17.64
CA SER A 129 13.52 -10.94 18.91
C SER A 129 14.22 -11.88 19.90
N SER A 130 14.34 -11.46 21.15
CA SER A 130 14.89 -12.32 22.21
C SER A 130 14.03 -13.57 22.48
N THR A 131 12.76 -13.56 22.12
CA THR A 131 11.76 -14.58 22.47
C THR A 131 11.05 -15.21 21.27
N ARG A 132 11.18 -14.64 20.08
CA ARG A 132 10.44 -15.09 18.88
C ARG A 132 11.30 -15.06 17.62
N ARG A 133 10.93 -15.92 16.68
CA ARG A 133 11.40 -15.91 15.29
C ARG A 133 10.22 -16.10 14.36
N GLY A 134 10.26 -15.42 13.22
CA GLY A 134 9.23 -15.53 12.20
C GLY A 134 9.61 -14.76 10.96
N ARG A 135 8.83 -14.95 9.91
CA ARG A 135 9.04 -14.27 8.64
C ARG A 135 8.09 -13.07 8.52
N VAL A 136 8.62 -11.94 8.07
CA VAL A 136 7.86 -10.78 7.64
C VAL A 136 7.81 -10.79 6.12
N SER A 137 6.62 -10.63 5.56
CA SER A 137 6.37 -10.44 4.13
C SER A 137 5.50 -9.21 3.94
N LEU A 138 5.90 -8.38 3.00
CA LEU A 138 5.23 -7.12 2.65
C LEU A 138 5.00 -7.11 1.15
N ASP A 139 3.82 -7.56 0.72
CA ASP A 139 3.48 -7.64 -0.69
C ASP A 139 2.73 -6.37 -1.10
N LEU A 140 3.39 -5.48 -1.84
CA LEU A 140 2.89 -4.17 -2.28
C LEU A 140 3.06 -3.99 -3.80
N PRO A 141 2.61 -4.94 -4.64
CA PRO A 141 2.81 -4.87 -6.07
C PRO A 141 1.91 -3.83 -6.74
N VAL A 142 2.53 -2.99 -7.56
CA VAL A 142 1.86 -2.03 -8.46
C VAL A 142 2.34 -2.29 -9.88
N SER A 143 1.45 -2.21 -10.86
CA SER A 143 1.82 -2.35 -12.28
C SER A 143 0.91 -1.56 -13.19
N LEU A 144 1.50 -1.01 -14.25
CA LEU A 144 0.78 -0.43 -15.38
C LEU A 144 0.57 -1.47 -16.47
N TRP A 145 -0.61 -1.44 -17.09
CA TRP A 145 -1.00 -2.34 -18.16
C TRP A 145 -1.47 -1.53 -19.37
N GLY A 146 -0.79 -1.71 -20.50
CA GLY A 146 -1.08 -1.05 -21.76
C GLY A 146 -1.60 -2.02 -22.82
N GLN A 147 -2.19 -1.47 -23.90
CA GLN A 147 -2.55 -2.23 -25.06
C GLN A 147 -1.29 -2.76 -25.78
N LYS A 148 -1.29 -4.02 -26.20
CA LYS A 148 -0.21 -4.56 -27.05
C LYS A 148 -0.16 -3.80 -28.38
N ASP A 149 0.98 -3.83 -29.03
CA ASP A 149 1.27 -3.15 -30.31
C ASP A 149 1.24 -1.60 -30.20
N THR A 150 1.11 -1.02 -28.99
CA THR A 150 1.33 0.40 -28.75
C THR A 150 2.81 0.70 -28.65
N HIS A 151 3.29 1.70 -29.37
CA HIS A 151 4.65 2.22 -29.18
C HIS A 151 4.71 2.96 -27.85
N VAL A 152 5.59 2.52 -26.96
CA VAL A 152 5.81 3.17 -25.65
C VAL A 152 7.05 4.04 -25.74
N GLU A 153 6.91 5.31 -25.34
CA GLU A 153 7.97 6.31 -25.40
C GLU A 153 9.16 5.93 -24.51
N GLN A 154 10.37 6.06 -25.05
CA GLN A 154 11.58 5.68 -24.33
C GLN A 154 11.80 6.47 -23.02
N PRO A 155 11.57 7.81 -22.96
CA PRO A 155 11.71 8.55 -21.71
C PRO A 155 10.81 8.04 -20.59
N PHE A 156 9.58 7.61 -20.91
CA PHE A 156 8.67 7.00 -19.96
C PHE A 156 9.21 5.67 -19.41
N LEU A 157 9.70 4.79 -20.29
CA LEU A 157 10.33 3.53 -19.88
C LEU A 157 11.59 3.78 -19.03
N ASP A 158 12.37 4.80 -19.35
CA ASP A 158 13.55 5.17 -18.58
C ASP A 158 13.20 5.62 -17.17
N THR A 159 12.11 6.40 -17.00
CA THR A 159 11.60 6.81 -15.70
C THR A 159 11.07 5.61 -14.91
N LEU A 160 10.25 4.74 -15.51
CA LEU A 160 9.75 3.55 -14.83
C LEU A 160 10.90 2.65 -14.33
N SER A 161 11.93 2.47 -15.15
CA SER A 161 13.09 1.64 -14.80
C SER A 161 13.93 2.28 -13.70
N SER A 162 14.23 3.58 -13.83
CA SER A 162 15.11 4.29 -12.88
C SER A 162 14.46 4.56 -11.54
N SER A 163 13.19 4.94 -11.51
CA SER A 163 12.51 5.32 -10.26
C SER A 163 11.78 4.16 -9.61
N PHE A 164 11.17 3.25 -10.39
CA PHE A 164 10.34 2.18 -9.83
C PHE A 164 10.94 0.77 -10.03
N GLY A 165 12.00 0.64 -10.86
CA GLY A 165 12.66 -0.65 -11.13
C GLY A 165 11.78 -1.63 -11.92
N THR A 166 10.81 -1.13 -12.69
CA THR A 166 9.84 -1.89 -13.48
C THR A 166 9.62 -1.28 -14.84
N GLY A 167 8.77 -1.91 -15.65
CA GLY A 167 8.28 -1.40 -16.92
C GLY A 167 6.76 -1.34 -16.98
N ILE A 168 6.20 -1.24 -18.19
CA ILE A 168 4.78 -1.39 -18.48
C ILE A 168 4.51 -2.78 -19.04
N ARG A 169 3.38 -3.40 -18.66
CA ARG A 169 2.93 -4.71 -19.15
C ARG A 169 1.94 -4.54 -20.28
N LEU A 170 2.23 -5.17 -21.39
CA LEU A 170 1.37 -5.10 -22.59
C LEU A 170 0.52 -6.36 -22.71
N VAL A 171 -0.79 -6.18 -22.93
CA VAL A 171 -1.80 -7.22 -23.13
C VAL A 171 -2.76 -6.82 -24.24
N ASP A 172 -3.54 -7.77 -24.77
CA ASP A 172 -4.47 -7.53 -25.87
C ASP A 172 -5.88 -7.20 -25.38
N PHE A 173 -6.09 -5.98 -24.93
CA PHE A 173 -7.44 -5.55 -24.53
C PHE A 173 -8.42 -5.54 -25.69
N ARG A 174 -7.97 -5.19 -26.91
CA ARG A 174 -8.85 -5.04 -28.09
C ARG A 174 -9.46 -6.35 -28.56
N SER A 175 -8.64 -7.41 -28.62
CA SER A 175 -9.08 -8.69 -29.21
C SER A 175 -9.47 -9.72 -28.16
N ASP A 176 -8.86 -9.68 -26.95
CA ASP A 176 -9.15 -10.61 -25.87
C ASP A 176 -9.06 -9.94 -24.48
N PRO A 177 -10.05 -9.07 -24.13
CA PRO A 177 -10.06 -8.41 -22.83
C PRO A 177 -10.14 -9.40 -21.66
N GLU A 178 -10.77 -10.56 -21.86
CA GLU A 178 -10.87 -11.56 -20.79
C GLU A 178 -9.51 -12.27 -20.55
N ALA A 179 -8.72 -12.55 -21.60
CA ALA A 179 -7.36 -13.04 -21.40
C ALA A 179 -6.47 -11.98 -20.75
N SER A 180 -6.65 -10.70 -21.10
CA SER A 180 -5.95 -9.57 -20.45
C SER A 180 -6.29 -9.48 -18.97
N ARG A 181 -7.57 -9.61 -18.60
CA ARG A 181 -8.02 -9.67 -17.19
C ARG A 181 -7.36 -10.84 -16.43
N ARG A 182 -7.37 -12.03 -17.05
CA ARG A 182 -6.73 -13.21 -16.44
C ARG A 182 -5.21 -13.03 -16.27
N ALA A 183 -4.55 -12.36 -17.22
CA ALA A 183 -3.13 -12.06 -17.12
C ALA A 183 -2.83 -11.16 -15.91
N MET A 184 -3.61 -10.10 -15.71
CA MET A 184 -3.50 -9.21 -14.54
C MET A 184 -3.71 -9.98 -13.23
N ASN A 185 -4.77 -10.79 -13.11
CA ASN A 185 -5.04 -11.59 -11.92
C ASN A 185 -3.96 -12.65 -11.67
N THR A 186 -3.42 -13.26 -12.72
CA THR A 186 -2.32 -14.22 -12.58
C THR A 186 -1.07 -13.54 -12.04
N TRP A 187 -0.75 -12.35 -12.55
CA TRP A 187 0.40 -11.58 -12.07
C TRP A 187 0.24 -11.19 -10.60
N VAL A 188 -0.90 -10.62 -10.20
CA VAL A 188 -1.14 -10.23 -8.80
C VAL A 188 -1.04 -11.42 -7.88
N ARG A 189 -1.66 -12.56 -8.23
CA ARG A 189 -1.58 -13.79 -7.43
C ARG A 189 -0.13 -14.25 -7.25
N GLN A 190 0.72 -14.13 -8.27
CA GLN A 190 2.14 -14.46 -8.18
C GLN A 190 2.90 -13.49 -7.28
N GLN A 191 2.59 -12.18 -7.36
CA GLN A 191 3.25 -11.16 -6.56
C GLN A 191 2.83 -11.14 -5.08
N THR A 192 1.70 -11.77 -4.75
CA THR A 192 1.16 -11.81 -3.37
C THR A 192 1.16 -13.21 -2.77
N ASP A 193 1.97 -14.14 -3.31
CA ASP A 193 2.02 -15.55 -2.88
C ASP A 193 0.62 -16.19 -2.73
N GLY A 194 -0.33 -15.79 -3.60
CA GLY A 194 -1.69 -16.29 -3.59
C GLY A 194 -2.61 -15.65 -2.54
N THR A 195 -2.16 -14.66 -1.78
CA THR A 195 -3.02 -13.95 -0.81
C THR A 195 -4.15 -13.20 -1.53
N ILE A 196 -3.89 -12.67 -2.73
CA ILE A 196 -4.86 -12.01 -3.58
C ILE A 196 -5.04 -12.81 -4.86
N GLU A 197 -6.19 -13.45 -5.01
CA GLU A 197 -6.47 -14.33 -6.16
C GLU A 197 -7.10 -13.60 -7.35
N GLU A 198 -7.99 -12.65 -7.10
CA GLU A 198 -8.72 -11.91 -8.14
C GLU A 198 -8.81 -10.41 -7.79
N LEU A 199 -7.89 -9.62 -8.36
CA LEU A 199 -7.88 -8.17 -8.22
C LEU A 199 -8.80 -7.46 -9.23
N VAL A 200 -8.87 -7.99 -10.45
CA VAL A 200 -9.63 -7.41 -11.56
C VAL A 200 -10.88 -8.27 -11.81
N PRO A 201 -12.07 -7.84 -11.33
CA PRO A 201 -13.32 -8.55 -11.54
C PRO A 201 -13.72 -8.63 -13.02
N ARG A 202 -14.64 -9.52 -13.35
CA ARG A 202 -15.21 -9.60 -14.69
C ARG A 202 -15.94 -8.30 -15.05
N GLY A 203 -15.72 -7.84 -16.28
CA GLY A 203 -16.33 -6.62 -16.80
C GLY A 203 -15.58 -5.33 -16.45
N THR A 204 -14.49 -5.39 -15.66
CA THR A 204 -13.65 -4.21 -15.37
C THR A 204 -12.94 -3.70 -16.63
N VAL A 205 -12.53 -4.61 -17.52
CA VAL A 205 -11.85 -4.30 -18.76
C VAL A 205 -12.65 -4.81 -19.96
N ASN A 206 -12.53 -4.12 -21.09
CA ASN A 206 -13.23 -4.40 -22.33
C ASN A 206 -12.35 -4.03 -23.54
N ASP A 207 -12.91 -4.09 -24.75
CA ASP A 207 -12.22 -3.85 -26.03
C ASP A 207 -11.79 -2.38 -26.24
N ILE A 208 -12.38 -1.43 -25.50
CA ILE A 208 -11.95 -0.01 -25.52
C ILE A 208 -10.94 0.34 -24.42
N THR A 209 -10.66 -0.57 -23.49
CA THR A 209 -9.61 -0.37 -22.46
C THR A 209 -8.24 -0.20 -23.09
N ARG A 210 -7.45 0.76 -22.60
CA ARG A 210 -6.08 1.03 -23.13
C ARG A 210 -5.03 1.12 -22.04
N LEU A 211 -5.39 1.64 -20.87
CA LEU A 211 -4.47 1.79 -19.74
C LEU A 211 -5.19 1.37 -18.46
N VAL A 212 -4.55 0.52 -17.66
CA VAL A 212 -5.01 0.08 -16.34
C VAL A 212 -3.85 0.18 -15.35
N VAL A 213 -4.12 0.69 -14.16
CA VAL A 213 -3.22 0.59 -13.01
C VAL A 213 -3.74 -0.52 -12.11
N THR A 214 -2.91 -1.50 -11.77
CA THR A 214 -3.27 -2.53 -10.78
C THR A 214 -2.45 -2.32 -9.52
N ASP A 215 -3.11 -2.44 -8.38
CA ASP A 215 -2.57 -2.15 -7.07
C ASP A 215 -3.06 -3.21 -6.07
N ALA A 216 -2.13 -3.83 -5.36
CA ALA A 216 -2.46 -4.81 -4.35
C ALA A 216 -1.59 -4.61 -3.11
N ALA A 217 -2.16 -4.86 -1.92
CA ALA A 217 -1.43 -4.71 -0.68
C ALA A 217 -1.79 -5.81 0.31
N SER A 218 -0.77 -6.50 0.82
CA SER A 218 -0.90 -7.41 1.96
C SER A 218 0.34 -7.37 2.84
N VAL A 219 0.13 -7.56 4.14
CA VAL A 219 1.22 -7.73 5.11
C VAL A 219 1.01 -9.04 5.86
N ARG A 220 2.09 -9.79 6.04
CA ARG A 220 2.13 -11.02 6.84
C ARG A 220 3.30 -10.90 7.79
N ALA A 221 3.02 -10.65 9.05
CA ALA A 221 4.06 -10.42 10.03
C ALA A 221 3.60 -10.83 11.45
N PRO A 222 4.40 -11.60 12.19
CA PRO A 222 4.09 -11.90 13.59
C PRO A 222 4.31 -10.68 14.49
N TRP A 223 3.52 -10.59 15.58
CA TRP A 223 3.76 -9.56 16.59
C TRP A 223 5.09 -9.77 17.31
N ASP A 224 5.79 -8.70 17.66
CA ASP A 224 6.93 -8.75 18.57
C ASP A 224 6.48 -9.10 20.00
N VAL A 225 5.31 -8.58 20.41
CA VAL A 225 4.61 -8.91 21.65
C VAL A 225 3.30 -9.60 21.28
N PRO A 226 3.23 -10.95 21.31
CA PRO A 226 2.02 -11.67 20.93
C PRO A 226 0.93 -11.53 21.98
N PHE A 227 -0.31 -11.74 21.56
CA PHE A 227 -1.43 -11.94 22.50
C PHE A 227 -1.37 -13.34 23.11
N ASP A 228 -1.99 -13.48 24.31
CA ASP A 228 -2.10 -14.79 24.97
C ASP A 228 -3.17 -15.63 24.25
N PRO A 229 -2.82 -16.76 23.62
CA PRO A 229 -3.81 -17.60 22.94
C PRO A 229 -4.87 -18.18 23.92
N GLY A 230 -4.49 -18.38 25.19
CA GLY A 230 -5.40 -18.86 26.24
C GLY A 230 -6.28 -17.77 26.87
N GLY A 231 -5.92 -16.50 26.65
CA GLY A 231 -6.61 -15.33 27.19
C GLY A 231 -7.73 -14.78 26.31
N SER A 232 -7.85 -15.28 25.07
CA SER A 232 -8.88 -14.79 24.14
C SER A 232 -10.26 -15.32 24.50
N GLN A 233 -11.24 -14.40 24.58
CA GLN A 233 -12.64 -14.75 24.90
C GLN A 233 -13.60 -13.79 24.20
N PRO A 234 -14.85 -14.20 23.92
CA PRO A 234 -15.88 -13.29 23.43
C PRO A 234 -16.10 -12.14 24.40
N ALA A 235 -16.09 -10.90 23.90
CA ALA A 235 -16.35 -9.71 24.68
C ALA A 235 -17.23 -8.72 23.92
N PRO A 236 -18.04 -7.88 24.62
CA PRO A 236 -18.90 -6.92 23.94
C PRO A 236 -18.11 -5.89 23.13
N PHE A 237 -18.61 -5.64 21.91
CA PHE A 237 -18.14 -4.59 21.02
C PHE A 237 -19.36 -3.80 20.52
N THR A 238 -19.39 -2.51 20.78
CA THR A 238 -20.50 -1.62 20.42
C THR A 238 -20.23 -0.99 19.06
N MET A 239 -21.03 -1.32 18.05
CA MET A 239 -20.93 -0.78 16.69
C MET A 239 -21.45 0.66 16.60
N LEU A 240 -21.24 1.31 15.43
CA LEU A 240 -21.66 2.71 15.18
C LEU A 240 -23.17 2.93 15.32
N ASP A 241 -23.98 1.93 15.00
CA ASP A 241 -25.45 1.96 15.12
C ASP A 241 -25.97 1.66 16.53
N GLY A 242 -25.06 1.45 17.49
CA GLY A 242 -25.36 1.13 18.88
C GLY A 242 -25.64 -0.36 19.15
N HIS A 243 -25.68 -1.22 18.13
CA HIS A 243 -25.79 -2.66 18.34
C HIS A 243 -24.49 -3.23 18.90
N THR A 244 -24.62 -4.27 19.71
CA THR A 244 -23.48 -4.94 20.34
C THR A 244 -23.26 -6.32 19.70
N THR A 245 -22.02 -6.62 19.30
CA THR A 245 -21.55 -7.95 18.93
C THR A 245 -20.58 -8.49 19.98
N ASN A 246 -20.21 -9.78 19.89
CA ASN A 246 -19.27 -10.39 20.83
C ASN A 246 -18.13 -11.07 20.06
N PRO A 247 -17.24 -10.30 19.40
CA PRO A 247 -16.08 -10.88 18.73
C PRO A 247 -15.13 -11.52 19.74
N MET A 248 -14.30 -12.45 19.27
CA MET A 248 -13.16 -12.94 20.04
C MET A 248 -12.24 -11.77 20.34
N THR A 249 -12.06 -11.44 21.60
CA THR A 249 -11.20 -10.35 22.09
C THR A 249 -9.94 -10.96 22.68
N MET A 250 -8.83 -10.59 22.11
CA MET A 250 -7.48 -11.02 22.49
C MET A 250 -6.96 -10.19 23.65
N THR A 251 -6.11 -10.76 24.48
CA THR A 251 -5.47 -10.06 25.61
C THR A 251 -3.96 -10.15 25.49
N ALA A 252 -3.27 -9.02 25.60
CA ALA A 252 -1.84 -8.95 25.70
C ALA A 252 -1.42 -8.21 26.98
N GLN A 253 -0.46 -8.77 27.72
CA GLN A 253 0.21 -8.08 28.81
C GLN A 253 1.61 -7.68 28.38
N ALA A 254 1.88 -6.40 28.33
CA ALA A 254 3.14 -5.83 27.88
C ALA A 254 3.81 -5.00 28.99
N PRO A 255 4.40 -5.64 30.02
CA PRO A 255 5.03 -4.94 31.13
C PRO A 255 6.27 -4.12 30.72
N LYS A 256 6.89 -4.46 29.59
CA LYS A 256 7.99 -3.67 28.98
C LYS A 256 7.48 -2.53 28.10
N GLY A 257 6.15 -2.41 27.93
CA GLY A 257 5.46 -1.38 27.17
C GLY A 257 5.17 -1.77 25.73
N LEU A 258 3.99 -1.38 25.28
CA LEU A 258 3.63 -1.11 23.90
C LEU A 258 3.66 0.40 23.70
N LEU A 259 3.59 0.87 22.44
CA LEU A 259 3.43 2.29 22.21
C LEU A 259 1.98 2.70 22.54
N TYR A 260 1.84 3.81 23.25
CA TYR A 260 0.52 4.32 23.65
C TYR A 260 0.50 5.83 23.59
N ALA A 261 -0.59 6.37 23.15
CA ALA A 261 -0.91 7.79 23.22
C ALA A 261 -2.36 7.99 23.65
N LYS A 262 -2.63 9.10 24.31
CA LYS A 262 -3.98 9.57 24.61
C LYS A 262 -4.05 11.06 24.34
N SER A 263 -5.12 11.47 23.66
CA SER A 263 -5.41 12.87 23.37
C SER A 263 -6.88 13.17 23.70
N ASP A 264 -7.32 14.40 23.47
CA ASP A 264 -8.75 14.73 23.58
C ASP A 264 -9.53 14.01 22.47
N GLY A 265 -10.44 13.13 22.89
CA GLY A 265 -11.36 12.40 22.02
C GLY A 265 -10.86 11.07 21.48
N TRP A 266 -9.61 10.64 21.74
CA TRP A 266 -9.11 9.32 21.32
C TRP A 266 -7.95 8.80 22.16
N GLU A 267 -7.75 7.50 22.09
CA GLU A 267 -6.53 6.81 22.51
C GLU A 267 -5.97 5.96 21.36
N ALA A 268 -4.66 5.75 21.34
CA ALA A 268 -3.99 4.95 20.30
C ALA A 268 -2.98 3.98 20.91
N VAL A 269 -2.91 2.77 20.33
CA VAL A 269 -1.94 1.74 20.70
C VAL A 269 -1.15 1.34 19.47
N GLY A 270 0.18 1.32 19.58
CA GLY A 270 1.08 0.79 18.57
C GLY A 270 1.48 -0.64 18.92
N LEU A 271 1.28 -1.54 17.98
CA LEU A 271 1.58 -2.96 18.03
C LEU A 271 2.76 -3.24 17.10
N PRO A 272 3.99 -3.34 17.62
CA PRO A 272 5.14 -3.60 16.77
C PRO A 272 5.11 -5.03 16.21
N TYR A 273 5.36 -5.15 14.93
CA TYR A 273 5.67 -6.44 14.32
C TYR A 273 7.10 -6.89 14.68
N LEU A 274 7.35 -8.16 14.52
CA LEU A 274 8.66 -8.75 14.78
C LEU A 274 9.75 -8.05 13.96
N GLY A 275 10.85 -7.66 14.62
CA GLY A 275 11.89 -6.79 14.05
C GLY A 275 11.66 -5.31 14.31
N ARG A 276 10.47 -4.90 14.79
CA ARG A 276 10.12 -3.53 15.23
C ARG A 276 10.30 -2.44 14.16
N GLN A 277 10.33 -2.82 12.90
CA GLN A 277 10.42 -1.89 11.78
C GLN A 277 9.05 -1.51 11.24
N LEU A 278 8.09 -2.45 11.30
CA LEU A 278 6.69 -2.22 10.98
C LEU A 278 5.86 -2.19 12.26
N GLU A 279 4.79 -1.42 12.24
CA GLU A 279 3.88 -1.27 13.38
C GLU A 279 2.44 -1.12 12.92
N MET A 280 1.53 -1.87 13.54
CA MET A 280 0.10 -1.59 13.44
C MET A 280 -0.30 -0.61 14.54
N ILE A 281 -0.98 0.45 14.16
CA ILE A 281 -1.53 1.44 15.09
C ILE A 281 -3.04 1.30 15.08
N VAL A 282 -3.62 1.15 16.27
CA VAL A 282 -5.06 1.14 16.52
C VAL A 282 -5.41 2.45 17.21
N LEU A 283 -6.14 3.32 16.52
CA LEU A 283 -6.65 4.58 17.07
C LEU A 283 -8.13 4.39 17.38
N ALA A 284 -8.49 4.40 18.67
CA ALA A 284 -9.84 4.23 19.16
C ALA A 284 -10.39 5.57 19.66
N PRO A 285 -11.32 6.21 18.94
CA PRO A 285 -12.05 7.37 19.45
C PRO A 285 -12.79 7.07 20.73
N ASP A 286 -12.92 8.04 21.62
CA ASP A 286 -13.73 7.92 22.83
C ASP A 286 -15.18 7.54 22.47
N ALA A 287 -15.89 6.89 23.39
CA ALA A 287 -17.26 6.45 23.17
C ALA A 287 -18.17 7.61 22.68
N GLY A 288 -18.80 7.40 21.51
CA GLY A 288 -19.64 8.41 20.87
C GLY A 288 -18.89 9.49 20.06
N ARG A 289 -17.54 9.46 20.02
CA ARG A 289 -16.72 10.47 19.33
C ARG A 289 -16.16 9.99 17.98
N PHE A 290 -16.54 8.77 17.52
CA PHE A 290 -15.97 8.20 16.30
C PHE A 290 -16.13 9.12 15.08
N ALA A 291 -17.35 9.60 14.82
CA ALA A 291 -17.63 10.47 13.67
C ALA A 291 -16.85 11.80 13.74
N ASP A 292 -16.74 12.40 14.94
CA ASP A 292 -16.00 13.65 15.13
C ASP A 292 -14.51 13.48 14.84
N VAL A 293 -13.91 12.37 15.35
CA VAL A 293 -12.49 12.06 15.16
C VAL A 293 -12.24 11.66 13.70
N GLU A 294 -13.11 10.84 13.11
CA GLU A 294 -13.01 10.42 11.71
C GLU A 294 -13.07 11.61 10.75
N GLN A 295 -13.98 12.56 10.99
CA GLN A 295 -14.11 13.77 10.16
C GLN A 295 -12.87 14.67 10.24
N GLN A 296 -12.18 14.68 11.38
CA GLN A 296 -10.97 15.48 11.61
C GLN A 296 -9.69 14.74 11.26
N PHE A 297 -9.80 13.46 10.85
CA PHE A 297 -8.65 12.63 10.53
C PHE A 297 -8.07 13.06 9.17
N ASP A 298 -6.99 13.83 9.23
CA ASP A 298 -6.20 14.29 8.09
C ASP A 298 -4.74 13.81 8.17
N GLY A 299 -3.92 14.16 7.17
CA GLY A 299 -2.51 13.79 7.16
C GLY A 299 -1.71 14.34 8.34
N ALA A 300 -2.09 15.52 8.87
CA ALA A 300 -1.45 16.12 10.04
C ALA A 300 -1.81 15.36 11.33
N GLU A 301 -3.07 14.93 11.49
CA GLU A 301 -3.50 14.12 12.63
C GLU A 301 -2.83 12.73 12.58
N LEU A 302 -2.69 12.11 11.40
CA LEU A 302 -1.93 10.87 11.25
C LEU A 302 -0.50 11.05 11.80
N GLN A 303 0.22 12.06 11.34
CA GLN A 303 1.59 12.36 11.82
C GLN A 303 1.63 12.71 13.32
N ARG A 304 0.60 13.40 13.82
CA ARG A 304 0.47 13.71 15.24
C ARG A 304 0.32 12.46 16.09
N VAL A 305 -0.47 11.48 15.65
CA VAL A 305 -0.59 10.18 16.32
C VAL A 305 0.77 9.50 16.43
N LEU A 306 1.53 9.41 15.32
CA LEU A 306 2.85 8.81 15.29
C LEU A 306 3.83 9.46 16.28
N THR A 307 3.78 10.79 16.39
CA THR A 307 4.66 11.57 17.26
C THR A 307 4.33 11.40 18.75
N LEU A 308 3.04 11.25 19.08
CA LEU A 308 2.56 11.15 20.48
C LEU A 308 2.77 9.76 21.10
N LEU A 309 2.94 8.72 20.29
CA LEU A 309 3.11 7.35 20.77
C LEU A 309 4.37 7.19 21.61
N GLN A 310 4.21 6.73 22.86
CA GLN A 310 5.30 6.52 23.81
C GLN A 310 5.25 5.12 24.44
N PRO A 311 6.38 4.47 24.73
CA PRO A 311 6.43 3.19 25.41
C PRO A 311 5.72 3.27 26.78
N THR A 312 4.67 2.47 26.95
CA THR A 312 3.83 2.45 28.15
C THR A 312 3.54 1.02 28.56
N PRO A 313 3.74 0.62 29.82
CA PRO A 313 3.31 -0.69 30.33
C PRO A 313 1.79 -0.84 30.21
N LEU A 314 1.33 -1.80 29.37
CA LEU A 314 -0.09 -1.98 29.04
C LEU A 314 -0.60 -3.38 29.30
N GLU A 315 -1.91 -3.44 29.63
CA GLU A 315 -2.78 -4.59 29.38
C GLU A 315 -3.76 -4.19 28.27
N LEU A 316 -3.62 -4.80 27.10
CA LEU A 316 -4.43 -4.50 25.91
C LEU A 316 -5.47 -5.58 25.67
N HIS A 317 -6.71 -5.15 25.45
CA HIS A 317 -7.81 -5.97 24.95
C HIS A 317 -8.19 -5.47 23.56
N LEU A 318 -7.98 -6.30 22.52
CA LEU A 318 -8.25 -5.97 21.13
C LEU A 318 -9.09 -7.07 20.49
N PRO A 319 -10.23 -6.75 19.83
CA PRO A 319 -10.98 -7.76 19.11
C PRO A 319 -10.14 -8.31 17.95
N ARG A 320 -10.24 -9.63 17.71
CA ARG A 320 -9.72 -10.26 16.50
C ARG A 320 -10.52 -9.74 15.30
N PHE A 321 -9.85 -9.41 14.21
CA PHE A 321 -10.49 -9.00 12.96
C PHE A 321 -9.70 -9.47 11.76
N GLY A 322 -10.35 -9.50 10.59
CA GLY A 322 -9.68 -9.78 9.31
C GLY A 322 -10.67 -9.61 8.17
N PHE A 323 -10.28 -8.81 7.18
CA PHE A 323 -11.12 -8.55 6.01
C PHE A 323 -10.30 -8.10 4.81
N THR A 324 -10.93 -8.19 3.66
CA THR A 324 -10.40 -7.70 2.39
C THR A 324 -11.27 -6.55 1.90
N THR A 325 -10.64 -5.50 1.41
CA THR A 325 -11.32 -4.46 0.66
C THR A 325 -10.87 -4.53 -0.78
N GLN A 326 -11.84 -4.60 -1.69
CA GLN A 326 -11.61 -4.50 -3.14
C GLN A 326 -12.40 -3.31 -3.65
N THR A 327 -11.72 -2.37 -4.29
CA THR A 327 -12.35 -1.17 -4.85
C THR A 327 -11.68 -0.76 -6.16
N ASN A 328 -12.44 -0.10 -7.04
CA ASN A 328 -11.85 0.67 -8.14
C ASN A 328 -11.69 2.10 -7.66
N LEU A 329 -10.45 2.55 -7.54
CA LEU A 329 -10.12 3.86 -7.00
C LEU A 329 -10.37 5.02 -7.96
N ALA A 330 -10.68 4.75 -9.25
CA ALA A 330 -10.88 5.79 -10.26
C ALA A 330 -11.88 6.86 -9.82
N ASP A 331 -13.02 6.45 -9.25
CA ASP A 331 -14.04 7.39 -8.76
C ASP A 331 -13.56 8.19 -7.55
N ALA A 332 -12.89 7.54 -6.60
CA ALA A 332 -12.37 8.21 -5.40
C ALA A 332 -11.27 9.22 -5.75
N LEU A 333 -10.34 8.82 -6.62
CA LEU A 333 -9.27 9.69 -7.12
C LEU A 333 -9.83 10.87 -7.92
N SER A 334 -10.90 10.65 -8.72
CA SER A 334 -11.58 11.73 -9.43
C SER A 334 -12.23 12.71 -8.46
N GLN A 335 -12.82 12.24 -7.36
CA GLN A 335 -13.47 13.08 -6.34
C GLN A 335 -12.46 13.96 -5.58
N ILE A 336 -11.25 13.46 -5.34
CA ILE A 336 -10.20 14.26 -4.68
C ILE A 336 -9.42 15.14 -5.66
N GLY A 337 -9.73 15.13 -6.98
CA GLY A 337 -9.20 16.08 -7.94
C GLY A 337 -8.47 15.53 -9.15
N ALA A 338 -8.30 14.19 -9.31
CA ALA A 338 -7.60 13.57 -10.44
C ALA A 338 -8.53 13.20 -11.61
N SER A 339 -9.63 13.91 -11.83
CA SER A 339 -10.68 13.52 -12.80
C SER A 339 -10.22 13.44 -14.24
N ALA A 340 -9.31 14.33 -14.67
CA ALA A 340 -8.83 14.37 -16.04
C ALA A 340 -8.19 13.02 -16.47
N ALA A 341 -7.42 12.38 -15.59
CA ALA A 341 -6.73 11.13 -15.88
C ALA A 341 -7.69 9.97 -16.26
N PHE A 342 -8.91 10.00 -15.75
CA PHE A 342 -9.93 8.97 -15.95
C PHE A 342 -10.97 9.32 -17.01
N THR A 343 -10.93 10.55 -17.55
CA THR A 343 -11.91 11.04 -18.53
C THR A 343 -11.36 10.92 -19.95
N PRO A 344 -11.94 10.05 -20.82
CA PRO A 344 -11.51 9.97 -22.21
C PRO A 344 -11.62 11.33 -22.93
N GLY A 345 -10.56 11.74 -23.60
CA GLY A 345 -10.46 13.01 -24.33
C GLY A 345 -10.04 14.22 -23.49
N GLU A 346 -10.03 14.12 -22.14
CA GLU A 346 -9.44 15.11 -21.24
C GLU A 346 -8.05 14.69 -20.75
N ALA A 347 -7.84 13.38 -20.60
CA ALA A 347 -6.58 12.82 -20.18
C ALA A 347 -5.47 13.08 -21.18
N ASP A 348 -4.32 13.50 -20.68
CA ASP A 348 -3.08 13.66 -21.44
C ASP A 348 -2.02 12.69 -20.89
N PHE A 349 -1.80 11.60 -21.60
CA PHE A 349 -0.74 10.62 -21.39
C PHE A 349 0.17 10.50 -22.61
N SER A 350 0.36 11.62 -23.33
CA SER A 350 1.21 11.68 -24.53
C SER A 350 2.68 11.33 -24.26
N GLY A 351 3.11 11.37 -23.00
CA GLY A 351 4.42 10.88 -22.59
C GLY A 351 4.52 9.34 -22.53
N ILE A 352 3.38 8.62 -22.46
CA ILE A 352 3.38 7.15 -22.55
C ILE A 352 3.44 6.72 -24.03
N THR A 353 2.59 7.31 -24.86
CA THR A 353 2.52 7.07 -26.31
C THR A 353 1.89 8.25 -27.04
N GLN A 354 2.29 8.43 -28.30
CA GLN A 354 1.68 9.39 -29.22
C GLN A 354 0.78 8.73 -30.29
N ASP A 355 0.69 7.40 -30.29
CA ASP A 355 -0.10 6.64 -31.27
C ASP A 355 -1.61 6.83 -31.08
N GLU A 356 -2.07 6.97 -29.84
CA GLU A 356 -3.48 7.15 -29.48
C GLU A 356 -3.64 7.91 -28.16
N SER A 357 -4.80 8.55 -27.98
CA SER A 357 -5.14 9.20 -26.70
C SER A 357 -5.46 8.13 -25.65
N LEU A 358 -4.77 8.16 -24.53
CA LEU A 358 -4.99 7.27 -23.40
C LEU A 358 -5.78 7.97 -22.29
N SER A 359 -6.55 7.17 -21.56
CA SER A 359 -7.06 7.49 -20.23
C SER A 359 -6.97 6.24 -19.35
N ILE A 360 -6.85 6.41 -18.04
CA ILE A 360 -6.88 5.27 -17.11
C ILE A 360 -8.31 4.73 -17.07
N SER A 361 -8.51 3.53 -17.62
CA SER A 361 -9.83 2.90 -17.70
C SER A 361 -10.28 2.29 -16.35
N ALA A 362 -9.32 1.88 -15.52
CA ALA A 362 -9.56 1.32 -14.18
C ALA A 362 -8.30 1.43 -13.32
N PHE A 363 -8.53 1.62 -12.01
CA PHE A 363 -7.49 1.55 -10.98
C PHE A 363 -7.97 0.62 -9.85
N PRO A 364 -8.07 -0.70 -10.10
CA PRO A 364 -8.47 -1.64 -9.06
C PRO A 364 -7.37 -1.77 -8.00
N GLN A 365 -7.78 -1.61 -6.74
CA GLN A 365 -6.97 -1.93 -5.58
C GLN A 365 -7.64 -3.05 -4.77
N GLN A 366 -6.84 -3.96 -4.25
CA GLN A 366 -7.26 -4.90 -3.22
C GLN A 366 -6.25 -4.91 -2.08
N ALA A 367 -6.72 -4.61 -0.88
CA ALA A 367 -5.93 -4.66 0.34
C ALA A 367 -6.51 -5.69 1.30
N PHE A 368 -5.65 -6.46 1.94
CA PHE A 368 -6.00 -7.41 2.99
C PHE A 368 -5.30 -7.03 4.29
N ILE A 369 -6.06 -7.06 5.39
CA ILE A 369 -5.55 -6.84 6.75
C ILE A 369 -6.20 -7.82 7.72
N SER A 370 -5.46 -8.28 8.72
CA SER A 370 -6.00 -9.04 9.84
C SER A 370 -5.19 -8.80 11.11
N ALA A 371 -5.78 -9.13 12.25
CA ALA A 371 -5.09 -9.20 13.53
C ALA A 371 -5.62 -10.40 14.31
N ASP A 372 -4.74 -11.35 14.59
CA ASP A 372 -4.97 -12.47 15.49
C ASP A 372 -3.89 -12.51 16.59
N GLU A 373 -3.85 -13.56 17.39
CA GLU A 373 -2.93 -13.65 18.53
C GLU A 373 -1.46 -13.69 18.13
N ASP A 374 -1.16 -14.22 16.95
CA ASP A 374 0.21 -14.38 16.46
C ASP A 374 0.70 -13.19 15.66
N GLY A 375 -0.21 -12.46 14.96
CA GLY A 375 0.17 -11.39 14.06
C GLY A 375 -0.90 -11.05 13.02
N THR A 376 -0.45 -10.53 11.90
CA THR A 376 -1.25 -10.38 10.68
C THR A 376 -0.91 -11.55 9.76
N VAL A 377 -1.86 -12.48 9.54
CA VAL A 377 -1.70 -13.72 8.72
C VAL A 377 -0.42 -14.51 9.04
N ALA A 378 0.06 -14.48 10.27
CA ALA A 378 1.34 -15.10 10.61
C ALA A 378 1.16 -16.43 11.36
N LYS A 379 1.95 -17.44 10.95
CA LYS A 379 2.23 -18.60 11.82
C LYS A 379 3.65 -18.43 12.36
N ALA A 380 3.78 -18.14 13.65
CA ALA A 380 5.08 -18.10 14.29
C ALA A 380 5.69 -19.50 14.33
N THR A 381 6.94 -19.63 13.90
CA THR A 381 7.62 -20.92 13.78
C THR A 381 8.18 -21.44 15.12
N GLN A 382 8.40 -20.58 16.09
CA GLN A 382 8.81 -20.93 17.47
C GLN A 382 8.45 -19.82 18.45
N VAL A 383 7.74 -20.18 19.52
CA VAL A 383 7.59 -19.38 20.73
C VAL A 383 8.54 -19.97 21.78
N VAL A 384 9.58 -19.25 22.16
CA VAL A 384 10.38 -19.57 23.34
C VAL A 384 9.68 -18.95 24.54
N SER A 385 8.89 -19.73 25.24
CA SER A 385 8.24 -19.29 26.48
C SER A 385 9.28 -19.01 27.56
N SER A 386 9.64 -17.75 27.76
CA SER A 386 10.27 -17.32 28.97
C SER A 386 9.16 -16.82 29.91
N GLN A 387 8.80 -17.60 30.89
CA GLN A 387 7.97 -17.16 32.03
C GLN A 387 8.89 -16.32 32.95
N ASP A 388 9.18 -15.10 32.55
CA ASP A 388 9.59 -14.09 33.51
C ASP A 388 8.29 -13.56 34.16
N ALA A 389 8.01 -14.05 35.37
CA ALA A 389 6.95 -13.51 36.20
C ALA A 389 7.31 -12.07 36.62
N THR A 390 7.20 -11.13 35.70
CA THR A 390 7.26 -9.71 36.05
C THR A 390 5.94 -9.34 36.71
N PRO A 391 5.95 -8.66 37.87
CA PRO A 391 4.71 -8.28 38.54
C PRO A 391 3.84 -7.43 37.63
N THR A 392 2.58 -7.82 37.43
CA THR A 392 1.55 -7.12 36.65
C THR A 392 0.97 -5.89 37.36
N VAL A 393 1.69 -5.35 38.34
CA VAL A 393 1.23 -4.19 39.12
C VAL A 393 1.55 -2.91 38.35
N GLY A 394 0.51 -2.13 38.05
CA GLY A 394 0.63 -0.80 37.45
C GLY A 394 0.51 -0.75 35.91
N LEU A 395 -0.04 -1.78 35.27
CA LEU A 395 -0.32 -1.72 33.84
C LEU A 395 -1.51 -0.77 33.57
N THR A 396 -1.36 0.07 32.55
CA THR A 396 -2.48 0.84 32.00
C THR A 396 -3.39 -0.12 31.21
N LYS A 397 -4.65 -0.21 31.57
CA LYS A 397 -5.61 -1.05 30.85
C LYS A 397 -6.22 -0.28 29.69
N VAL A 398 -6.11 -0.85 28.48
CA VAL A 398 -6.71 -0.34 27.24
C VAL A 398 -7.65 -1.41 26.68
N THR A 399 -8.89 -1.02 26.41
CA THR A 399 -9.91 -1.93 25.85
C THR A 399 -10.50 -1.31 24.59
N ILE A 400 -10.32 -1.99 23.47
CA ILE A 400 -10.87 -1.60 22.18
C ILE A 400 -12.19 -2.37 22.01
N ASP A 401 -13.29 -1.75 22.41
CA ASP A 401 -14.65 -2.32 22.45
C ASP A 401 -15.66 -1.53 21.59
N ARG A 402 -15.13 -0.71 20.69
CA ARG A 402 -15.85 0.22 19.81
C ARG A 402 -15.09 0.45 18.52
N PRO A 403 -15.70 1.04 17.46
CA PRO A 403 -15.06 1.33 16.18
C PRO A 403 -13.73 2.05 16.33
N PHE A 404 -12.78 1.68 15.49
CA PHE A 404 -11.41 2.22 15.53
C PHE A 404 -10.83 2.38 14.11
N ILE A 405 -9.87 3.28 13.99
CA ILE A 405 -9.06 3.46 12.78
C ILE A 405 -7.81 2.60 12.92
N ILE A 406 -7.36 2.00 11.83
CA ILE A 406 -6.15 1.19 11.75
C ILE A 406 -5.17 1.80 10.77
N MET A 407 -3.90 1.76 11.13
CA MET A 407 -2.78 2.12 10.26
C MET A 407 -1.71 1.05 10.37
N VAL A 408 -1.02 0.75 9.28
CA VAL A 408 0.27 0.03 9.33
C VAL A 408 1.31 0.96 8.76
N VAL A 409 2.38 1.20 9.51
CA VAL A 409 3.43 2.15 9.15
C VAL A 409 4.81 1.51 9.19
N ASP A 410 5.71 1.96 8.31
CA ASP A 410 7.15 1.73 8.47
C ASP A 410 7.72 2.79 9.39
N ARG A 411 8.25 2.37 10.55
CA ARG A 411 8.70 3.27 11.63
C ARG A 411 9.95 4.09 11.29
N ALA A 412 10.74 3.65 10.32
CA ALA A 412 11.96 4.36 9.94
C ALA A 412 11.69 5.50 8.95
N THR A 413 10.58 5.40 8.20
CA THR A 413 10.19 6.37 7.20
C THR A 413 8.93 7.15 7.57
N ASP A 414 8.19 6.69 8.59
CA ASP A 414 6.83 7.10 8.96
C ASP A 414 5.83 6.99 7.78
N GLU A 415 6.14 6.10 6.81
CA GLU A 415 5.32 5.85 5.63
C GLU A 415 4.06 5.05 5.99
N PRO A 416 2.84 5.54 5.66
CA PRO A 416 1.60 4.81 5.84
C PRO A 416 1.43 3.75 4.74
N LEU A 417 1.64 2.48 5.11
CA LEU A 417 1.50 1.34 4.20
C LEU A 417 0.05 0.88 4.07
N PHE A 418 -0.72 0.95 5.16
CA PHE A 418 -2.15 0.64 5.20
C PHE A 418 -2.87 1.67 6.05
N LEU A 419 -4.08 2.01 5.62
CA LEU A 419 -4.99 2.88 6.33
C LEU A 419 -6.42 2.37 6.16
N GLY A 420 -7.21 2.39 7.24
CA GLY A 420 -8.59 1.91 7.20
C GLY A 420 -9.31 2.03 8.52
N ARG A 421 -10.50 1.47 8.59
CA ARG A 421 -11.29 1.41 9.83
C ARG A 421 -11.94 0.04 10.04
N VAL A 422 -12.20 -0.25 11.30
CA VAL A 422 -12.96 -1.41 11.74
C VAL A 422 -14.19 -0.92 12.50
N THR A 423 -15.36 -1.05 11.90
CA THR A 423 -16.64 -0.71 12.51
C THR A 423 -17.37 -1.93 13.05
N ASN A 424 -17.03 -3.12 12.53
CA ASN A 424 -17.49 -4.42 12.97
C ASN A 424 -16.36 -5.46 12.85
N PRO A 425 -15.72 -5.88 13.93
CA PRO A 425 -14.63 -6.86 13.85
C PRO A 425 -15.09 -8.30 13.54
N ALA A 426 -16.39 -8.58 13.61
CA ALA A 426 -16.95 -9.90 13.30
C ALA A 426 -17.46 -10.05 11.87
N GLY A 427 -17.38 -8.98 11.06
CA GLY A 427 -17.98 -8.91 9.70
C GLY A 427 -17.00 -8.83 8.59
#